data_c64be4bf3d2f20ba6e573d286645dcdb
#
_entry.id   c64be4bf3d2f20ba6e573d286645dcdb
#
_cell.length_a   1.000
_cell.length_b   1.000
_cell.length_c   1.000
_cell.angle_alpha   90.00
_cell.angle_beta   90.00
_cell.angle_gamma   90.00
#
_symmetry.space_group_name_H-M   'P 1'
#
loop_
_entity.id
_entity.type
_entity.pdbx_description
1 polymer ?
#
loop_
_entity_poly.entity_id
_entity_poly.type
_entity_poly.pdbx_seq_one_letter_code
_entity_poly.pdbx_strand_id
1 'polypeptide(L)'
;FIRSRPQKQTIEELLKTVMKFYDVFHPIYPNIVTPAYSAKFAIKEDNFAVDSIIMFEKLNDDFKKKFIASKPRMKDIHDALCNLINEQKYPEIVYDIPEDVVKRFEMYCKNSKMKVLKKYSELLLTGQRMHNCSSSFRDRISKNHLLVVYTDKLGKPLAEIEILNNAIVQAK
;
A
#
# COMPACT_ATOMS: atom_id res chain seq x y z
N PHE A 1 -1.39 -15.01 10.28
CA PHE A 1 -0.18 -15.22 9.46
C PHE A 1 0.93 -15.72 10.38
N ILE A 2 1.20 -17.02 10.38
CA ILE A 2 2.36 -17.61 11.04
C ILE A 2 3.56 -17.22 10.16
N ARG A 3 4.39 -16.29 10.63
CA ARG A 3 5.70 -16.05 10.01
C ARG A 3 6.51 -17.33 10.13
N SER A 4 6.64 -18.07 9.04
CA SER A 4 7.65 -19.12 8.93
C SER A 4 9.00 -18.49 9.23
N ARG A 5 9.81 -19.14 10.09
CA ARG A 5 11.19 -18.72 10.33
C ARG A 5 11.90 -18.64 8.97
N PRO A 6 12.66 -17.57 8.70
CA PRO A 6 13.41 -17.48 7.46
C PRO A 6 14.30 -18.73 7.35
N GLN A 7 14.14 -19.47 6.25
CA GLN A 7 15.11 -20.52 5.90
C GLN A 7 16.48 -19.83 5.77
N LYS A 8 17.53 -20.42 6.38
CA LYS A 8 18.89 -19.92 6.22
C LYS A 8 19.23 -19.96 4.72
N GLN A 9 19.32 -18.78 4.10
CA GLN A 9 19.81 -18.68 2.74
C GLN A 9 21.26 -19.17 2.66
N THR A 10 21.57 -19.82 1.57
CA THR A 10 22.97 -20.15 1.24
C THR A 10 23.71 -18.86 0.86
N ILE A 11 25.02 -18.84 1.00
CA ILE A 11 25.86 -17.70 0.59
C ILE A 11 25.63 -17.40 -0.90
N GLU A 12 25.47 -18.42 -1.72
CA GLU A 12 25.21 -18.29 -3.16
C GLU A 12 23.86 -17.59 -3.44
N GLU A 13 22.78 -17.98 -2.75
CA GLU A 13 21.47 -17.34 -2.88
C GLU A 13 21.52 -15.89 -2.42
N LEU A 14 22.21 -15.60 -1.32
CA LEU A 14 22.41 -14.24 -0.85
C LEU A 14 23.15 -13.38 -1.87
N LEU A 15 24.24 -13.89 -2.44
CA LEU A 15 25.01 -13.17 -3.48
C LEU A 15 24.16 -12.90 -4.72
N LYS A 16 23.36 -13.87 -5.17
CA LYS A 16 22.40 -13.69 -6.28
C LYS A 16 21.39 -12.57 -5.97
N THR A 17 20.85 -12.54 -4.75
CA THR A 17 19.93 -11.49 -4.30
C THR A 17 20.60 -10.12 -4.30
N VAL A 18 21.83 -10.02 -3.77
CA VAL A 18 22.62 -8.77 -3.74
C VAL A 18 22.85 -8.23 -5.15
N MET A 19 23.33 -9.09 -6.05
CA MET A 19 23.60 -8.69 -7.44
C MET A 19 22.31 -8.24 -8.14
N LYS A 20 21.25 -9.03 -8.03
CA LYS A 20 19.97 -8.71 -8.66
C LYS A 20 19.35 -7.43 -8.10
N PHE A 21 19.45 -7.19 -6.80
CA PHE A 21 18.99 -5.93 -6.19
C PHE A 21 19.79 -4.74 -6.72
N TYR A 22 21.09 -4.89 -6.84
CA TYR A 22 21.95 -3.87 -7.42
C TYR A 22 21.57 -3.59 -8.87
N ASP A 23 21.47 -4.61 -9.71
CA ASP A 23 21.14 -4.46 -11.14
C ASP A 23 19.79 -3.78 -11.37
N VAL A 24 18.80 -4.08 -10.54
CA VAL A 24 17.44 -3.51 -10.66
C VAL A 24 17.38 -2.06 -10.15
N PHE A 25 17.99 -1.77 -9.00
CA PHE A 25 17.75 -0.49 -8.33
C PHE A 25 18.91 0.52 -8.48
N HIS A 26 20.12 0.11 -8.81
CA HIS A 26 21.23 1.04 -9.05
C HIS A 26 20.94 2.04 -10.19
N PRO A 27 20.37 1.64 -11.34
CA PRO A 27 20.01 2.61 -12.40
C PRO A 27 19.01 3.68 -11.94
N ILE A 28 18.18 3.37 -10.93
CA ILE A 28 17.17 4.28 -10.39
C ILE A 28 17.77 5.17 -9.29
N TYR A 29 18.69 4.61 -8.48
CA TYR A 29 19.29 5.25 -7.30
C TYR A 29 20.83 5.15 -7.32
N PRO A 30 21.52 5.71 -8.33
CA PRO A 30 22.95 5.47 -8.53
C PRO A 30 23.83 5.95 -7.35
N ASN A 31 23.40 6.98 -6.64
CA ASN A 31 24.15 7.54 -5.50
C ASN A 31 23.89 6.82 -4.17
N ILE A 32 22.91 5.91 -4.11
CA ILE A 32 22.50 5.24 -2.88
C ILE A 32 22.74 3.74 -2.98
N VAL A 33 22.29 3.11 -4.07
CA VAL A 33 22.38 1.66 -4.27
C VAL A 33 23.76 1.32 -4.81
N THR A 34 24.72 1.18 -3.89
CA THR A 34 26.05 0.66 -4.16
C THR A 34 26.09 -0.85 -3.90
N PRO A 35 27.12 -1.59 -4.36
CA PRO A 35 27.26 -3.00 -4.01
C PRO A 35 27.26 -3.26 -2.49
N ALA A 36 27.93 -2.40 -1.72
CA ALA A 36 27.94 -2.48 -0.25
C ALA A 36 26.56 -2.22 0.37
N TYR A 37 25.81 -1.25 -0.18
CA TYR A 37 24.43 -0.99 0.26
C TYR A 37 23.53 -2.19 -0.05
N SER A 38 23.62 -2.74 -1.26
CA SER A 38 22.83 -3.90 -1.68
C SER A 38 23.09 -5.12 -0.80
N ALA A 39 24.36 -5.37 -0.46
CA ALA A 39 24.74 -6.44 0.46
C ALA A 39 24.13 -6.20 1.86
N LYS A 40 24.29 -5.00 2.42
CA LYS A 40 23.73 -4.64 3.73
C LYS A 40 22.21 -4.76 3.75
N PHE A 41 21.54 -4.32 2.70
CA PHE A 41 20.08 -4.36 2.59
C PHE A 41 19.59 -5.81 2.48
N ALA A 42 20.19 -6.62 1.62
CA ALA A 42 19.83 -8.03 1.45
C ALA A 42 20.07 -8.85 2.73
N ILE A 43 21.13 -8.58 3.50
CA ILE A 43 21.40 -9.28 4.75
C ILE A 43 20.42 -8.87 5.86
N LYS A 44 20.10 -7.58 5.95
CA LYS A 44 19.26 -7.05 7.02
C LYS A 44 17.76 -7.25 6.76
N GLU A 45 17.37 -7.10 5.51
CA GLU A 45 15.97 -7.05 5.06
C GLU A 45 15.71 -8.09 3.95
N ASP A 46 16.24 -9.29 4.12
CA ASP A 46 16.27 -10.37 3.14
C ASP A 46 14.95 -10.54 2.37
N ASN A 47 13.85 -10.78 3.09
CA ASN A 47 12.54 -10.96 2.47
C ASN A 47 12.09 -9.70 1.69
N PHE A 48 12.33 -8.50 2.23
CA PHE A 48 11.95 -7.25 1.56
C PHE A 48 12.79 -6.99 0.30
N ALA A 49 14.07 -7.39 0.30
CA ALA A 49 14.92 -7.25 -0.88
C ALA A 49 14.42 -8.15 -2.02
N VAL A 50 14.19 -9.42 -1.73
CA VAL A 50 13.67 -10.40 -2.70
C VAL A 50 12.29 -9.98 -3.20
N ASP A 51 11.38 -9.66 -2.30
CA ASP A 51 10.01 -9.25 -2.64
C ASP A 51 10.00 -7.98 -3.49
N SER A 52 10.85 -7.00 -3.17
CA SER A 52 10.96 -5.75 -3.95
C SER A 52 11.45 -6.01 -5.37
N ILE A 53 12.42 -6.90 -5.57
CA ILE A 53 12.88 -7.31 -6.90
C ILE A 53 11.73 -7.95 -7.68
N ILE A 54 11.09 -8.95 -7.09
CA ILE A 54 10.00 -9.70 -7.73
C ILE A 54 8.84 -8.76 -8.11
N MET A 55 8.48 -7.85 -7.21
CA MET A 55 7.40 -6.88 -7.45
C MET A 55 7.76 -5.92 -8.58
N PHE A 56 8.98 -5.36 -8.59
CA PHE A 56 9.41 -4.48 -9.65
C PHE A 56 9.42 -5.17 -11.03
N GLU A 57 9.89 -6.42 -11.09
CA GLU A 57 9.88 -7.21 -12.33
C GLU A 57 8.47 -7.48 -12.85
N LYS A 58 7.49 -7.66 -11.97
CA LYS A 58 6.07 -7.90 -12.33
C LYS A 58 5.33 -6.64 -12.78
N LEU A 59 5.87 -5.45 -12.55
CA LEU A 59 5.29 -4.23 -13.08
C LEU A 59 5.44 -4.19 -14.60
N ASN A 60 4.37 -3.75 -15.29
CA ASN A 60 4.48 -3.40 -16.71
C ASN A 60 5.28 -2.09 -16.89
N ASP A 61 5.61 -1.75 -18.12
CA ASP A 61 6.50 -0.62 -18.41
C ASP A 61 5.96 0.74 -17.92
N ASP A 62 4.66 0.94 -17.97
CA ASP A 62 4.05 2.21 -17.51
C ASP A 62 4.13 2.35 -15.99
N PHE A 63 3.90 1.26 -15.26
CA PHE A 63 4.05 1.25 -13.81
C PHE A 63 5.52 1.31 -13.37
N LYS A 64 6.45 0.72 -14.13
CA LYS A 64 7.90 0.92 -13.91
C LYS A 64 8.30 2.38 -14.07
N LYS A 65 7.83 3.04 -15.14
CA LYS A 65 8.04 4.48 -15.33
C LYS A 65 7.46 5.30 -14.17
N LYS A 66 6.24 4.97 -13.72
CA LYS A 66 5.59 5.62 -12.58
C LYS A 66 6.40 5.45 -11.30
N PHE A 67 6.92 4.26 -11.02
CA PHE A 67 7.81 4.00 -9.89
C PHE A 67 9.08 4.84 -9.96
N ILE A 68 9.77 4.82 -11.12
CA ILE A 68 11.01 5.58 -11.35
C ILE A 68 10.77 7.10 -11.18
N ALA A 69 9.66 7.61 -11.69
CA ALA A 69 9.30 9.02 -11.56
C ALA A 69 8.98 9.44 -10.11
N SER A 70 8.34 8.55 -9.34
CA SER A 70 7.99 8.82 -7.94
C SER A 70 9.19 8.84 -7.00
N LYS A 71 10.29 8.14 -7.35
CA LYS A 71 11.52 7.99 -6.57
C LYS A 71 11.27 7.81 -5.07
N PRO A 72 10.55 6.77 -4.65
CA PRO A 72 10.30 6.54 -3.23
C PRO A 72 11.61 6.43 -2.46
N ARG A 73 11.61 6.83 -1.19
CA ARG A 73 12.80 6.64 -0.35
C ARG A 73 13.11 5.15 -0.21
N MET A 74 14.37 4.79 -0.07
CA MET A 74 14.80 3.39 0.00
C MET A 74 14.02 2.54 1.03
N LYS A 75 13.70 3.11 2.19
CA LYS A 75 12.90 2.43 3.21
C LYS A 75 11.42 2.21 2.82
N ASP A 76 10.92 2.96 1.85
CA ASP A 76 9.52 2.95 1.42
C ASP A 76 9.36 2.22 0.07
N ILE A 77 10.45 1.66 -0.51
CA ILE A 77 10.44 0.99 -1.83
C ILE A 77 9.44 -0.17 -1.85
N HIS A 78 9.50 -1.05 -0.85
CA HIS A 78 8.63 -2.22 -0.76
C HIS A 78 7.15 -1.80 -0.76
N ASP A 79 6.78 -0.84 0.08
CA ASP A 79 5.39 -0.36 0.18
C ASP A 79 4.94 0.34 -1.12
N ALA A 80 5.82 1.11 -1.75
CA ALA A 80 5.56 1.74 -3.04
C ALA A 80 5.30 0.70 -4.14
N LEU A 81 6.08 -0.37 -4.18
CA LEU A 81 5.90 -1.47 -5.12
C LEU A 81 4.62 -2.26 -4.84
N CYS A 82 4.30 -2.55 -3.57
CA CYS A 82 3.04 -3.17 -3.19
C CYS A 82 1.84 -2.36 -3.71
N ASN A 83 1.89 -1.03 -3.55
CA ASN A 83 0.83 -0.15 -4.03
C ASN A 83 0.68 -0.22 -5.56
N LEU A 84 1.78 -0.17 -6.30
CA LEU A 84 1.76 -0.22 -7.77
C LEU A 84 1.32 -1.59 -8.30
N ILE A 85 1.74 -2.69 -7.70
CA ILE A 85 1.24 -4.03 -8.05
C ILE A 85 -0.27 -4.14 -7.81
N ASN A 86 -0.76 -3.60 -6.69
CA ASN A 86 -2.19 -3.60 -6.42
C ASN A 86 -2.96 -2.73 -7.40
N GLU A 87 -2.43 -1.55 -7.74
CA GLU A 87 -3.02 -0.66 -8.74
C GLU A 87 -3.03 -1.31 -10.14
N GLN A 88 -1.94 -1.96 -10.54
CA GLN A 88 -1.86 -2.68 -11.81
C GLN A 88 -2.84 -3.87 -11.86
N LYS A 89 -2.94 -4.62 -10.77
CA LYS A 89 -3.79 -5.82 -10.69
C LYS A 89 -5.27 -5.49 -10.58
N TYR A 90 -5.56 -4.39 -9.90
CA TYR A 90 -6.93 -3.95 -9.61
C TYR A 90 -7.12 -2.53 -10.15
N PRO A 91 -7.69 -2.37 -11.35
CA PRO A 91 -7.99 -1.05 -11.90
C PRO A 91 -8.85 -0.25 -10.92
N GLU A 92 -8.67 1.06 -10.95
CA GLU A 92 -9.39 1.96 -10.05
C GLU A 92 -10.89 1.76 -10.16
N ILE A 93 -11.51 1.34 -9.07
CA ILE A 93 -12.94 1.26 -8.93
C ILE A 93 -13.39 2.54 -8.21
N VAL A 94 -14.25 3.30 -8.86
CA VAL A 94 -14.96 4.42 -8.25
C VAL A 94 -16.33 3.93 -7.87
N TYR A 95 -16.65 4.00 -6.58
CA TYR A 95 -17.94 3.55 -6.08
C TYR A 95 -19.01 4.63 -6.30
N ASP A 96 -20.13 4.22 -6.86
CA ASP A 96 -21.30 5.09 -7.06
C ASP A 96 -22.05 5.30 -5.72
N ILE A 97 -21.56 6.27 -4.94
CA ILE A 97 -22.17 6.67 -3.67
C ILE A 97 -22.80 8.05 -3.89
N PRO A 98 -24.12 8.18 -3.67
CA PRO A 98 -24.82 9.45 -3.84
C PRO A 98 -24.22 10.58 -3.01
N GLU A 99 -24.15 11.77 -3.61
CA GLU A 99 -23.47 12.93 -3.00
C GLU A 99 -24.15 13.42 -1.71
N ASP A 100 -25.46 13.26 -1.59
CA ASP A 100 -26.22 13.56 -0.36
C ASP A 100 -25.83 12.62 0.78
N VAL A 101 -25.57 11.34 0.48
CA VAL A 101 -25.03 10.36 1.44
C VAL A 101 -23.64 10.77 1.90
N VAL A 102 -22.77 11.14 0.97
CA VAL A 102 -21.41 11.60 1.29
C VAL A 102 -21.45 12.84 2.20
N LYS A 103 -22.21 13.86 1.81
CA LYS A 103 -22.34 15.11 2.58
C LYS A 103 -22.88 14.89 3.99
N ARG A 104 -23.75 13.90 4.19
CA ARG A 104 -24.31 13.56 5.50
C ARG A 104 -23.22 13.20 6.50
N PHE A 105 -22.19 12.46 6.06
CA PHE A 105 -21.08 12.08 6.94
C PHE A 105 -20.01 13.17 7.06
N GLU A 106 -19.82 13.98 6.05
CA GLU A 106 -18.88 15.12 6.09
C GLU A 106 -19.40 16.27 6.96
N MET A 107 -20.72 16.48 7.07
CA MET A 107 -21.35 17.56 7.85
C MET A 107 -21.25 17.39 9.36
N TYR A 108 -21.14 16.19 9.89
CA TYR A 108 -21.15 15.93 11.33
C TYR A 108 -19.83 16.22 12.04
N CYS A 109 -18.78 16.58 11.31
CA CYS A 109 -17.43 16.70 11.87
C CYS A 109 -16.82 18.08 11.63
N LYS A 110 -17.23 19.08 12.39
CA LYS A 110 -16.68 20.46 12.27
C LYS A 110 -15.20 20.60 12.63
N ASN A 111 -14.61 19.66 13.40
CA ASN A 111 -13.21 19.71 13.84
C ASN A 111 -12.36 18.51 13.47
N SER A 112 -12.91 17.57 12.69
CA SER A 112 -12.25 16.32 12.36
C SER A 112 -12.74 15.90 10.99
N LYS A 113 -11.83 15.43 10.15
CA LYS A 113 -12.19 15.04 8.79
C LYS A 113 -12.69 13.61 8.79
N MET A 114 -14.00 13.43 8.80
CA MET A 114 -14.59 12.16 8.35
C MET A 114 -14.64 12.16 6.83
N LYS A 115 -14.26 11.06 6.23
CA LYS A 115 -14.25 10.86 4.79
C LYS A 115 -14.88 9.53 4.44
N VAL A 116 -15.86 9.56 3.54
CA VAL A 116 -16.40 8.36 2.91
C VAL A 116 -15.38 7.87 1.85
N LEU A 117 -15.00 6.60 1.91
CA LEU A 117 -14.09 6.01 0.94
C LEU A 117 -14.86 5.72 -0.36
N LYS A 118 -14.56 6.48 -1.40
CA LYS A 118 -15.24 6.39 -2.71
C LYS A 118 -14.44 5.62 -3.76
N LYS A 119 -13.19 5.28 -3.48
CA LYS A 119 -12.29 4.65 -4.43
C LYS A 119 -11.61 3.44 -3.81
N TYR A 120 -11.36 2.43 -4.65
CA TYR A 120 -10.66 1.24 -4.17
C TYR A 120 -9.24 1.54 -3.69
N SER A 121 -8.54 2.47 -4.36
CA SER A 121 -7.22 2.94 -3.90
C SER A 121 -7.25 3.53 -2.48
N GLU A 122 -8.35 4.18 -2.10
CA GLU A 122 -8.53 4.72 -0.75
C GLU A 122 -8.71 3.60 0.29
N LEU A 123 -9.44 2.53 -0.05
CA LEU A 123 -9.57 1.36 0.81
C LEU A 123 -8.21 0.68 1.03
N LEU A 124 -7.43 0.49 -0.04
CA LEU A 124 -6.09 -0.08 0.04
C LEU A 124 -5.19 0.74 0.96
N LEU A 125 -5.13 2.06 0.74
CA LEU A 125 -4.29 2.97 1.50
C LEU A 125 -4.70 3.01 2.98
N THR A 126 -6.01 3.01 3.26
CA THR A 126 -6.53 2.96 4.63
C THR A 126 -6.15 1.67 5.31
N GLY A 127 -6.38 0.53 4.65
CA GLY A 127 -6.02 -0.79 5.18
C GLY A 127 -4.54 -0.92 5.53
N GLN A 128 -3.65 -0.39 4.68
CA GLN A 128 -2.22 -0.36 4.94
C GLN A 128 -1.86 0.51 6.15
N ARG A 129 -2.41 1.71 6.22
CA ARG A 129 -2.09 2.67 7.30
C ARG A 129 -2.64 2.24 8.65
N MET A 130 -3.77 1.55 8.66
CA MET A 130 -4.43 1.07 9.88
C MET A 130 -4.10 -0.40 10.20
N HIS A 131 -3.32 -1.07 9.33
CA HIS A 131 -2.98 -2.49 9.45
C HIS A 131 -4.23 -3.38 9.57
N ASN A 132 -5.25 -3.08 8.77
CA ASN A 132 -6.53 -3.79 8.75
C ASN A 132 -6.88 -4.32 7.35
N CYS A 133 -8.03 -4.98 7.24
CA CYS A 133 -8.50 -5.61 6.00
C CYS A 133 -9.48 -4.75 5.19
N SER A 134 -9.38 -3.41 5.22
CA SER A 134 -10.27 -2.51 4.47
C SER A 134 -10.36 -2.87 2.98
N SER A 135 -9.27 -3.36 2.39
CA SER A 135 -9.26 -3.80 0.99
C SER A 135 -10.21 -4.96 0.69
N SER A 136 -10.61 -5.76 1.69
CA SER A 136 -11.57 -6.86 1.52
C SER A 136 -13.00 -6.40 1.22
N PHE A 137 -13.28 -5.11 1.44
CA PHE A 137 -14.58 -4.51 1.15
C PHE A 137 -14.75 -4.08 -0.32
N ARG A 138 -13.77 -4.38 -1.18
CA ARG A 138 -13.74 -4.00 -2.60
C ARG A 138 -15.09 -4.15 -3.31
N ASP A 139 -15.73 -5.30 -3.17
CA ASP A 139 -16.96 -5.64 -3.90
C ASP A 139 -18.24 -5.41 -3.06
N ARG A 140 -18.09 -4.81 -1.87
CA ARG A 140 -19.21 -4.59 -0.95
C ARG A 140 -19.66 -3.14 -0.87
N ILE A 141 -18.73 -2.19 -1.17
CA ILE A 141 -19.02 -0.76 -1.07
C ILE A 141 -20.18 -0.38 -2.00
N SER A 142 -21.18 0.26 -1.44
CA SER A 142 -22.39 0.73 -2.14
C SER A 142 -23.04 1.86 -1.33
N LYS A 143 -24.15 2.43 -1.84
CA LYS A 143 -24.96 3.41 -1.08
C LYS A 143 -25.45 2.90 0.28
N ASN A 144 -25.58 1.59 0.44
CA ASN A 144 -26.08 0.95 1.67
C ASN A 144 -24.95 0.34 2.52
N HIS A 145 -23.70 0.28 1.99
CA HIS A 145 -22.55 -0.28 2.69
C HIS A 145 -21.35 0.64 2.49
N LEU A 146 -21.04 1.41 3.50
CA LEU A 146 -20.02 2.45 3.45
C LEU A 146 -18.88 2.13 4.40
N LEU A 147 -17.68 2.53 4.02
CA LEU A 147 -16.55 2.70 4.92
C LEU A 147 -16.27 4.20 5.07
N VAL A 148 -16.24 4.65 6.29
CA VAL A 148 -15.97 6.04 6.66
C VAL A 148 -14.70 6.07 7.50
N VAL A 149 -13.76 6.90 7.13
CA VAL A 149 -12.50 7.06 7.85
C VAL A 149 -12.49 8.39 8.57
N TYR A 150 -12.21 8.32 9.86
CA TYR A 150 -11.90 9.48 10.68
C TYR A 150 -10.41 9.76 10.62
N THR A 151 -10.03 10.98 10.26
CA THR A 151 -8.63 11.37 10.12
C THR A 151 -8.29 12.55 11.02
N ASP A 152 -7.01 12.63 11.42
CA ASP A 152 -6.48 13.83 12.06
C ASP A 152 -6.38 15.01 11.06
N LYS A 153 -5.88 16.14 11.56
CA LYS A 153 -5.69 17.37 10.75
C LYS A 153 -4.70 17.18 9.59
N LEU A 154 -3.82 16.19 9.68
CA LEU A 154 -2.81 15.86 8.66
C LEU A 154 -3.28 14.77 7.68
N GLY A 155 -4.52 14.28 7.85
CA GLY A 155 -5.09 13.22 7.02
C GLY A 155 -4.62 11.82 7.40
N LYS A 156 -4.04 11.64 8.59
CA LYS A 156 -3.70 10.31 9.11
C LYS A 156 -4.98 9.64 9.62
N PRO A 157 -5.31 8.42 9.17
CA PRO A 157 -6.48 7.70 9.68
C PRO A 157 -6.29 7.36 11.16
N LEU A 158 -7.32 7.65 11.94
CA LEU A 158 -7.39 7.38 13.37
C LEU A 158 -8.41 6.30 13.71
N ALA A 159 -9.50 6.22 12.94
CA ALA A 159 -10.53 5.22 13.07
C ALA A 159 -11.20 4.94 11.72
N GLU A 160 -11.69 3.73 11.54
CA GLU A 160 -12.52 3.31 10.43
C GLU A 160 -13.86 2.82 10.95
N ILE A 161 -14.93 3.26 10.31
CA ILE A 161 -16.31 2.94 10.69
C ILE A 161 -16.97 2.26 9.50
N GLU A 162 -17.47 1.06 9.72
CA GLU A 162 -18.30 0.34 8.77
C GLU A 162 -19.77 0.65 9.04
N ILE A 163 -20.48 1.10 8.00
CA ILE A 163 -21.89 1.43 8.05
C ILE A 163 -22.63 0.55 7.05
N LEU A 164 -23.59 -0.22 7.55
CA LEU A 164 -24.47 -1.06 6.74
C LEU A 164 -25.93 -0.69 7.01
N ASN A 165 -26.66 -0.37 5.95
CA ASN A 165 -28.09 0.01 6.05
C ASN A 165 -28.35 1.12 7.09
N ASN A 166 -27.52 2.16 7.10
CA ASN A 166 -27.52 3.28 8.04
C ASN A 166 -27.24 2.92 9.52
N ALA A 167 -26.79 1.71 9.81
CA ALA A 167 -26.35 1.29 11.14
C ALA A 167 -24.83 1.12 11.18
N ILE A 168 -24.20 1.56 12.27
CA ILE A 168 -22.79 1.27 12.51
C ILE A 168 -22.67 -0.21 12.88
N VAL A 169 -21.93 -0.97 12.08
CA VAL A 169 -21.68 -2.39 12.28
C VAL A 169 -20.37 -2.62 13.02
N GLN A 170 -19.37 -1.82 12.70
CA GLN A 170 -18.04 -1.95 13.27
C GLN A 170 -17.35 -0.59 13.33
N ALA A 171 -16.53 -0.38 14.38
CA ALA A 171 -15.57 0.70 14.47
C ALA A 171 -14.20 0.10 14.90
N LYS A 172 -13.13 0.52 14.24
CA LYS A 172 -11.75 0.03 14.48
C LYS A 172 -10.83 1.19 14.76
#